data_5dd6958c3907bbc88fe4ae25d26adeed
#
_entry.id   5dd6958c3907bbc88fe4ae25d26adeed
#
_cell.length_a   1.000
_cell.length_b   1.000
_cell.length_c   1.000
_cell.angle_alpha   90.00
_cell.angle_beta   90.00
_cell.angle_gamma   90.00
#
_symmetry.space_group_name_H-M   'P 1'
#
loop_
_entity.id
_entity.type
_entity.pdbx_description
1 polymer ?
#
loop_
_entity_poly.entity_id
_entity_poly.type
_entity_poly.pdbx_seq_one_letter_code
_entity_poly.pdbx_strand_id
1 'polypeptide(L)'
;ANNSLLDARDNLIDKLNEYVEVNVALDARGAAKVILGDNPNGPPLVTKDKVNEIGVEQKSSELLFFLEPRGEKLLTRRIDGGAAHGLASAYLAAVEVMADVDKLAFDFITSVNAIHKRGLTLDGEAGGDFFQSLRLDLTASEVNTGDASATLRVIDPDAITSQKVKFNYDEGTDIWTGTADDG
;
A
#
# COMPACT_ATOMS: atom_id res chain seq x y z
N ALA A 1 -47.33 6.86 -11.71
CA ALA A 1 -46.74 7.28 -10.42
C ALA A 1 -45.37 6.63 -10.14
N ASN A 2 -45.01 5.55 -10.84
CA ASN A 2 -43.70 4.86 -10.56
C ASN A 2 -42.54 5.36 -11.41
N ASN A 3 -42.77 6.03 -12.55
CA ASN A 3 -41.69 6.43 -13.45
C ASN A 3 -40.72 7.43 -12.81
N SER A 4 -41.23 8.41 -12.05
CA SER A 4 -40.35 9.38 -11.39
C SER A 4 -39.42 8.77 -10.33
N LEU A 5 -39.85 7.69 -9.67
CA LEU A 5 -38.99 6.96 -8.73
C LEU A 5 -37.95 6.09 -9.46
N LEU A 6 -38.30 5.53 -10.60
CA LEU A 6 -37.36 4.80 -11.45
C LEU A 6 -36.31 5.74 -12.02
N ASP A 7 -36.71 6.90 -12.54
CA ASP A 7 -35.80 7.94 -13.02
C ASP A 7 -34.86 8.44 -11.90
N ALA A 8 -35.42 8.64 -10.69
CA ALA A 8 -34.60 9.03 -9.54
C ALA A 8 -33.57 7.96 -9.14
N ARG A 9 -33.96 6.68 -9.17
CA ARG A 9 -33.07 5.56 -8.94
C ARG A 9 -31.93 5.53 -9.96
N ASP A 10 -32.29 5.63 -11.25
CA ASP A 10 -31.31 5.54 -12.33
C ASP A 10 -30.32 6.73 -12.26
N ASN A 11 -30.79 7.94 -11.98
CA ASN A 11 -29.93 9.09 -11.72
C ASN A 11 -28.99 8.90 -10.51
N LEU A 12 -29.42 8.18 -9.47
CA LEU A 12 -28.56 7.90 -8.32
C LEU A 12 -27.50 6.83 -8.66
N ILE A 13 -27.84 5.85 -9.50
CA ILE A 13 -26.89 4.86 -9.99
C ILE A 13 -25.83 5.53 -10.88
N ASP A 14 -26.24 6.43 -11.77
CA ASP A 14 -25.32 7.20 -12.61
C ASP A 14 -24.35 8.04 -11.76
N LYS A 15 -24.84 8.72 -10.74
CA LYS A 15 -24.00 9.46 -9.79
C LYS A 15 -23.06 8.53 -9.02
N LEU A 16 -23.50 7.34 -8.63
CA LEU A 16 -22.64 6.37 -7.96
C LEU A 16 -21.51 5.89 -8.87
N ASN A 17 -21.79 5.72 -10.16
CA ASN A 17 -20.78 5.37 -11.16
C ASN A 17 -19.71 6.46 -11.37
N GLU A 18 -20.02 7.73 -11.08
CA GLU A 18 -18.99 8.78 -11.07
C GLU A 18 -17.93 8.54 -9.97
N TYR A 19 -18.31 7.90 -8.86
CA TYR A 19 -17.42 7.64 -7.73
C TYR A 19 -16.76 6.27 -7.79
N VAL A 20 -17.54 5.23 -8.12
CA VAL A 20 -17.06 3.84 -8.21
C VAL A 20 -17.81 3.12 -9.31
N GLU A 21 -17.14 2.22 -10.02
CA GLU A 21 -17.81 1.37 -11.01
C GLU A 21 -18.76 0.40 -10.32
N VAL A 22 -20.00 0.35 -10.80
CA VAL A 22 -21.02 -0.55 -10.27
C VAL A 22 -21.73 -1.30 -11.38
N ASN A 23 -22.07 -2.55 -11.11
CA ASN A 23 -22.95 -3.37 -11.91
C ASN A 23 -24.34 -3.42 -11.26
N VAL A 24 -25.40 -3.30 -12.08
CA VAL A 24 -26.78 -3.26 -11.59
C VAL A 24 -27.57 -4.42 -12.15
N ALA A 25 -28.09 -5.26 -11.28
CA ALA A 25 -29.02 -6.33 -11.61
C ALA A 25 -30.42 -5.99 -11.11
N LEU A 26 -31.42 -6.10 -11.98
CA LEU A 26 -32.83 -5.93 -11.63
C LEU A 26 -33.46 -7.28 -11.35
N ASP A 27 -34.24 -7.36 -10.29
CA ASP A 27 -35.05 -8.54 -10.02
C ASP A 27 -36.38 -8.53 -10.84
N ALA A 28 -37.14 -9.60 -10.77
CA ALA A 28 -38.42 -9.74 -11.50
C ALA A 28 -39.49 -8.69 -11.08
N ARG A 29 -39.25 -7.98 -9.97
CA ARG A 29 -40.12 -6.91 -9.47
C ARG A 29 -39.56 -5.52 -9.76
N GLY A 30 -38.43 -5.44 -10.47
CA GLY A 30 -37.75 -4.16 -10.79
C GLY A 30 -36.90 -3.60 -9.64
N ALA A 31 -36.69 -4.34 -8.55
CA ALA A 31 -35.76 -3.90 -7.50
C ALA A 31 -34.32 -4.06 -7.96
N ALA A 32 -33.51 -3.02 -7.76
CA ALA A 32 -32.13 -3.01 -8.15
C ALA A 32 -31.25 -3.64 -7.06
N LYS A 33 -30.34 -4.51 -7.48
CA LYS A 33 -29.17 -4.95 -6.72
C LYS A 33 -27.96 -4.25 -7.32
N VAL A 34 -27.27 -3.43 -6.52
CA VAL A 34 -26.07 -2.71 -6.93
C VAL A 34 -24.85 -3.47 -6.41
N ILE A 35 -23.93 -3.78 -7.29
CA ILE A 35 -22.75 -4.62 -7.02
C ILE A 35 -21.52 -3.79 -7.36
N LEU A 36 -20.49 -3.84 -6.53
CA LEU A 36 -19.23 -3.13 -6.75
C LEU A 36 -18.44 -3.79 -7.88
N GLY A 37 -17.95 -2.96 -8.83
CA GLY A 37 -17.18 -3.39 -9.99
C GLY A 37 -18.03 -3.93 -11.12
N ASP A 38 -17.38 -4.39 -12.17
CA ASP A 38 -18.00 -4.92 -13.39
C ASP A 38 -18.51 -6.37 -13.25
N ASN A 39 -18.02 -7.09 -12.23
CA ASN A 39 -18.37 -8.49 -12.01
C ASN A 39 -19.77 -8.63 -11.38
N PRO A 40 -20.73 -9.30 -12.06
CA PRO A 40 -22.09 -9.49 -11.52
C PRO A 40 -22.16 -10.34 -10.23
N ASN A 41 -21.08 -11.06 -9.91
CA ASN A 41 -20.92 -11.82 -8.66
C ASN A 41 -20.07 -11.07 -7.63
N GLY A 42 -19.73 -9.80 -7.87
CA GLY A 42 -18.99 -8.97 -6.96
C GLY A 42 -19.73 -8.70 -5.63
N PRO A 43 -19.07 -8.03 -4.70
CA PRO A 43 -19.68 -7.72 -3.41
C PRO A 43 -20.81 -6.71 -3.56
N PRO A 44 -22.00 -6.98 -2.99
CA PRO A 44 -23.15 -6.10 -3.15
C PRO A 44 -22.98 -4.83 -2.29
N LEU A 45 -23.19 -3.66 -2.91
CA LEU A 45 -23.32 -2.37 -2.22
C LEU A 45 -24.74 -2.18 -1.70
N VAL A 46 -25.74 -2.49 -2.55
CA VAL A 46 -27.14 -2.37 -2.18
C VAL A 46 -27.87 -3.65 -2.56
N THR A 47 -28.63 -4.20 -1.61
CA THR A 47 -29.50 -5.35 -1.85
C THR A 47 -30.81 -5.12 -1.12
N LYS A 48 -31.89 -4.82 -1.84
CA LYS A 48 -33.19 -4.46 -1.31
C LYS A 48 -33.11 -3.24 -0.37
N ASP A 49 -33.25 -3.46 0.94
CA ASP A 49 -33.22 -2.47 2.03
C ASP A 49 -31.86 -2.40 2.75
N LYS A 50 -30.90 -3.24 2.32
CA LYS A 50 -29.57 -3.29 2.95
C LYS A 50 -28.54 -2.55 2.10
N VAL A 51 -27.79 -1.67 2.79
CA VAL A 51 -26.64 -0.94 2.23
C VAL A 51 -25.39 -1.43 2.93
N ASN A 52 -24.34 -1.71 2.16
CA ASN A 52 -23.01 -1.98 2.66
C ASN A 52 -22.14 -0.78 2.32
N GLU A 53 -21.56 -0.16 3.32
CA GLU A 53 -20.71 1.01 3.16
C GLU A 53 -19.33 0.59 2.63
N ILE A 54 -18.74 1.46 1.81
CA ILE A 54 -17.35 1.31 1.39
C ILE A 54 -16.50 2.12 2.37
N GLY A 55 -15.53 1.47 2.97
CA GLY A 55 -14.50 2.12 3.77
C GLY A 55 -13.13 2.00 3.11
N VAL A 56 -12.19 2.85 3.57
CA VAL A 56 -10.79 2.84 3.13
C VAL A 56 -9.92 2.72 4.36
N GLU A 57 -8.94 1.83 4.31
CA GLU A 57 -7.92 1.65 5.33
C GLU A 57 -6.55 1.78 4.68
N GLN A 58 -5.70 2.61 5.26
CA GLN A 58 -4.30 2.70 4.87
C GLN A 58 -3.48 1.81 5.78
N LYS A 59 -2.76 0.86 5.20
CA LYS A 59 -1.83 0.01 5.93
C LYS A 59 -0.45 0.13 5.30
N SER A 60 0.46 0.81 6.00
CA SER A 60 1.77 1.18 5.45
C SER A 60 1.62 2.00 4.15
N SER A 61 2.14 1.51 3.03
CA SER A 61 2.02 2.12 1.71
C SER A 61 0.84 1.58 0.88
N GLU A 62 0.03 0.69 1.43
CA GLU A 62 -1.11 0.08 0.74
C GLU A 62 -2.42 0.78 1.09
N LEU A 63 -3.30 0.92 0.08
CA LEU A 63 -4.70 1.29 0.28
C LEU A 63 -5.55 0.03 0.16
N LEU A 64 -6.31 -0.24 1.21
CA LEU A 64 -7.25 -1.34 1.25
C LEU A 64 -8.67 -0.77 1.31
N PHE A 65 -9.50 -1.17 0.38
CA PHE A 65 -10.92 -0.87 0.41
C PHE A 65 -11.65 -2.02 1.06
N PHE A 66 -12.67 -1.74 1.82
CA PHE A 66 -13.46 -2.76 2.45
C PHE A 66 -14.95 -2.47 2.40
N LEU A 67 -15.72 -3.54 2.40
CA LEU A 67 -17.16 -3.54 2.63
C LEU A 67 -17.44 -4.47 3.82
N GLU A 68 -18.47 -4.15 4.58
CA GLU A 68 -18.89 -4.98 5.72
C GLU A 68 -20.29 -5.60 5.50
N PRO A 69 -20.45 -6.51 4.53
CA PRO A 69 -21.70 -7.22 4.37
C PRO A 69 -21.91 -8.16 5.55
N ARG A 70 -22.99 -7.95 6.29
CA ARG A 70 -23.37 -8.78 7.46
C ARG A 70 -22.37 -8.79 8.63
N GLY A 71 -21.56 -7.73 8.76
CA GLY A 71 -20.56 -7.64 9.82
C GLY A 71 -19.26 -8.39 9.53
N GLU A 72 -19.10 -8.94 8.36
CA GLU A 72 -17.85 -9.51 7.88
C GLU A 72 -17.11 -8.51 6.99
N LYS A 73 -15.86 -8.22 7.32
CA LYS A 73 -15.04 -7.25 6.59
C LYS A 73 -14.46 -7.92 5.34
N LEU A 74 -14.99 -7.57 4.17
CA LEU A 74 -14.43 -7.98 2.89
C LEU A 74 -13.42 -6.93 2.42
N LEU A 75 -12.16 -7.32 2.35
CA LEU A 75 -11.07 -6.47 1.89
C LEU A 75 -10.85 -6.64 0.38
N THR A 76 -10.61 -5.54 -0.31
CA THR A 76 -10.12 -5.53 -1.68
C THR A 76 -9.02 -4.50 -1.84
N ARG A 77 -7.98 -4.84 -2.57
CA ARG A 77 -6.88 -3.91 -2.91
C ARG A 77 -7.22 -3.04 -4.12
N ARG A 78 -8.33 -3.32 -4.78
CA ARG A 78 -8.67 -2.70 -6.06
C ARG A 78 -10.11 -2.24 -6.06
N ILE A 79 -10.32 -1.02 -6.45
CA ILE A 79 -11.61 -0.47 -6.88
C ILE A 79 -11.47 -0.14 -8.36
N ASP A 80 -12.42 -0.61 -9.15
CA ASP A 80 -12.45 -0.34 -10.58
C ASP A 80 -13.33 0.86 -10.86
N GLY A 81 -12.92 1.70 -11.83
CA GLY A 81 -13.66 2.85 -12.32
C GLY A 81 -13.93 3.99 -11.33
N GLY A 82 -14.45 5.07 -11.85
CA GLY A 82 -14.86 6.25 -11.10
C GLY A 82 -13.73 7.04 -10.41
N ALA A 83 -14.10 8.06 -9.66
CA ALA A 83 -13.17 8.94 -8.97
C ALA A 83 -12.33 8.22 -7.92
N ALA A 84 -12.89 7.19 -7.25
CA ALA A 84 -12.18 6.42 -6.24
C ALA A 84 -10.99 5.65 -6.83
N HIS A 85 -11.15 5.06 -8.02
CA HIS A 85 -10.06 4.42 -8.74
C HIS A 85 -8.96 5.44 -9.12
N GLY A 86 -9.36 6.61 -9.65
CA GLY A 86 -8.43 7.66 -10.00
C GLY A 86 -7.60 8.14 -8.82
N LEU A 87 -8.24 8.38 -7.67
CA LEU A 87 -7.57 8.79 -6.43
C LEU A 87 -6.65 7.70 -5.88
N ALA A 88 -7.09 6.44 -5.90
CA ALA A 88 -6.25 5.32 -5.47
C ALA A 88 -5.02 5.16 -6.36
N SER A 89 -5.18 5.27 -7.68
CA SER A 89 -4.08 5.22 -8.64
C SER A 89 -3.09 6.38 -8.45
N ALA A 90 -3.59 7.59 -8.23
CA ALA A 90 -2.75 8.75 -7.96
C ALA A 90 -1.97 8.60 -6.63
N TYR A 91 -2.61 8.04 -5.60
CA TYR A 91 -1.95 7.75 -4.33
C TYR A 91 -0.80 6.74 -4.52
N LEU A 92 -1.06 5.63 -5.21
CA LEU A 92 -0.04 4.61 -5.47
C LEU A 92 1.13 5.17 -6.28
N ALA A 93 0.84 5.98 -7.32
CA ALA A 93 1.89 6.66 -8.10
C ALA A 93 2.72 7.63 -7.24
N ALA A 94 2.08 8.35 -6.31
CA ALA A 94 2.80 9.24 -5.38
C ALA A 94 3.70 8.44 -4.42
N VAL A 95 3.24 7.30 -3.91
CA VAL A 95 4.05 6.40 -3.08
C VAL A 95 5.26 5.87 -3.85
N GLU A 96 5.09 5.48 -5.12
CA GLU A 96 6.19 5.05 -5.99
C GLU A 96 7.22 6.15 -6.19
N VAL A 97 6.79 7.37 -6.53
CA VAL A 97 7.69 8.52 -6.68
C VAL A 97 8.44 8.83 -5.38
N MET A 98 7.78 8.73 -4.23
CA MET A 98 8.46 8.92 -2.93
C MET A 98 9.56 7.87 -2.72
N ALA A 99 9.29 6.61 -3.04
CA ALA A 99 10.28 5.54 -2.94
C ALA A 99 11.48 5.77 -3.89
N ASP A 100 11.23 6.27 -5.10
CA ASP A 100 12.29 6.62 -6.06
C ASP A 100 13.16 7.77 -5.56
N VAL A 101 12.56 8.80 -4.94
CA VAL A 101 13.29 9.92 -4.34
C VAL A 101 14.15 9.45 -3.16
N ASP A 102 13.61 8.58 -2.30
CA ASP A 102 14.34 8.01 -1.18
C ASP A 102 15.54 7.18 -1.68
N LYS A 103 15.33 6.37 -2.73
CA LYS A 103 16.41 5.62 -3.37
C LYS A 103 17.48 6.54 -3.94
N LEU A 104 17.10 7.59 -4.66
CA LEU A 104 18.05 8.56 -5.22
C LEU A 104 18.88 9.24 -4.13
N ALA A 105 18.25 9.65 -3.02
CA ALA A 105 18.93 10.25 -1.88
C ALA A 105 19.93 9.26 -1.25
N PHE A 106 19.52 8.01 -1.11
CA PHE A 106 20.35 6.95 -0.59
C PHE A 106 21.58 6.68 -1.47
N ASP A 107 21.37 6.52 -2.78
CA ASP A 107 22.44 6.29 -3.76
C ASP A 107 23.44 7.46 -3.77
N PHE A 108 22.94 8.70 -3.69
CA PHE A 108 23.77 9.89 -3.63
C PHE A 108 24.65 9.91 -2.36
N ILE A 109 24.05 9.72 -1.19
CA ILE A 109 24.77 9.70 0.10
C ILE A 109 25.85 8.62 0.10
N THR A 110 25.52 7.43 -0.36
CA THR A 110 26.43 6.28 -0.37
C THR A 110 27.58 6.51 -1.33
N SER A 111 27.30 7.03 -2.54
CA SER A 111 28.31 7.32 -3.57
C SER A 111 29.30 8.40 -3.08
N VAL A 112 28.79 9.48 -2.50
CA VAL A 112 29.65 10.55 -1.97
C VAL A 112 30.52 10.04 -0.82
N ASN A 113 29.94 9.29 0.10
CA ASN A 113 30.70 8.69 1.21
C ASN A 113 31.79 7.72 0.71
N ALA A 114 31.48 6.90 -0.29
CA ALA A 114 32.46 5.99 -0.90
C ALA A 114 33.64 6.73 -1.54
N ILE A 115 33.38 7.82 -2.22
CA ILE A 115 34.43 8.67 -2.83
C ILE A 115 35.25 9.37 -1.74
N HIS A 116 34.58 9.96 -0.73
CA HIS A 116 35.23 10.69 0.35
C HIS A 116 36.16 9.80 1.19
N LYS A 117 35.76 8.55 1.45
CA LYS A 117 36.61 7.56 2.15
C LYS A 117 37.88 7.17 1.39
N ARG A 118 37.90 7.31 0.06
CA ARG A 118 39.11 7.07 -0.76
C ARG A 118 40.07 8.24 -0.77
N GLY A 119 39.58 9.41 -0.36
CA GLY A 119 40.40 10.62 -0.22
C GLY A 119 41.29 10.55 1.02
N LEU A 120 42.30 11.40 1.03
CA LEU A 120 43.17 11.63 2.20
C LEU A 120 42.89 13.01 2.77
N THR A 121 42.94 13.11 4.10
CA THR A 121 42.97 14.41 4.79
C THR A 121 44.31 15.12 4.58
N LEU A 122 44.39 16.38 4.95
CA LEU A 122 45.67 17.14 4.90
C LEU A 122 46.78 16.50 5.74
N ASP A 123 46.41 15.73 6.76
CA ASP A 123 47.33 15.02 7.63
C ASP A 123 47.67 13.61 7.11
N GLY A 124 47.18 13.23 5.94
CA GLY A 124 47.45 11.95 5.29
C GLY A 124 46.59 10.78 5.78
N GLU A 125 45.61 11.04 6.63
CA GLU A 125 44.68 10.03 7.12
C GLU A 125 43.54 9.78 6.08
N ALA A 126 42.96 8.57 6.11
CA ALA A 126 41.83 8.25 5.24
C ALA A 126 40.60 9.13 5.58
N GLY A 127 39.89 9.57 4.57
CA GLY A 127 38.62 10.31 4.72
C GLY A 127 37.56 9.47 5.44
N GLY A 128 36.69 10.13 6.20
CA GLY A 128 35.52 9.50 6.83
C GLY A 128 34.24 9.59 5.97
N ASP A 129 33.10 9.32 6.56
CA ASP A 129 31.81 9.61 5.95
C ASP A 129 31.59 11.13 5.87
N PHE A 130 31.25 11.65 4.68
CA PHE A 130 30.90 13.05 4.47
C PHE A 130 29.45 13.31 4.95
N PHE A 131 28.54 12.45 4.57
CA PHE A 131 27.18 12.42 5.06
C PHE A 131 27.03 11.36 6.14
N GLN A 132 26.16 11.61 7.10
CA GLN A 132 25.78 10.59 8.06
C GLN A 132 25.16 9.39 7.33
N SER A 133 25.66 8.19 7.61
CA SER A 133 25.11 6.97 7.04
C SER A 133 23.64 6.84 7.40
N LEU A 134 22.80 6.55 6.41
CA LEU A 134 21.39 6.29 6.65
C LEU A 134 21.24 5.05 7.52
N ARG A 135 20.48 5.21 8.58
CA ARG A 135 20.05 4.10 9.43
C ARG A 135 18.65 3.71 9.00
N LEU A 136 18.43 2.43 8.78
CA LEU A 136 17.09 1.91 8.55
C LEU A 136 16.48 1.55 9.91
N ASP A 137 15.35 2.15 10.21
CA ASP A 137 14.57 1.78 11.38
C ASP A 137 13.85 0.46 11.09
N LEU A 138 14.09 -0.51 11.97
CA LEU A 138 13.38 -1.79 11.90
C LEU A 138 12.05 -1.66 12.63
N THR A 139 10.98 -2.01 11.94
CA THR A 139 9.67 -2.15 12.59
C THR A 139 9.55 -3.57 13.16
N ALA A 140 9.37 -3.66 14.47
CA ALA A 140 9.11 -4.94 15.10
C ALA A 140 7.80 -5.55 14.58
N SER A 141 7.80 -6.84 14.27
CA SER A 141 6.58 -7.56 13.89
C SER A 141 5.63 -7.66 15.10
N GLU A 142 4.33 -7.58 14.86
CA GLU A 142 3.30 -7.75 15.90
C GLU A 142 3.35 -9.13 16.59
N VAL A 143 3.93 -10.12 15.89
CA VAL A 143 4.14 -11.49 16.43
C VAL A 143 5.51 -11.67 17.07
N ASN A 144 6.29 -10.60 17.22
CA ASN A 144 7.58 -10.65 17.87
C ASN A 144 7.39 -10.88 19.38
N THR A 145 8.01 -11.92 19.91
CA THR A 145 7.92 -12.29 21.35
C THR A 145 9.19 -11.91 22.11
N GLY A 146 10.24 -11.46 21.41
CA GLY A 146 11.51 -11.08 21.99
C GLY A 146 11.66 -9.57 22.13
N ASP A 147 12.64 -9.13 22.91
CA ASP A 147 13.05 -7.74 23.14
C ASP A 147 14.29 -7.35 22.31
N ALA A 148 14.74 -8.22 21.41
CA ALA A 148 15.90 -7.98 20.57
C ALA A 148 15.65 -6.77 19.65
N SER A 149 16.62 -5.84 19.65
CA SER A 149 16.65 -4.70 18.75
C SER A 149 17.88 -4.78 17.84
N ALA A 150 17.72 -4.44 16.58
CA ALA A 150 18.83 -4.38 15.64
C ALA A 150 18.83 -3.04 14.92
N THR A 151 20.03 -2.56 14.61
CA THR A 151 20.21 -1.38 13.75
C THR A 151 20.87 -1.86 12.46
N LEU A 152 20.24 -1.58 11.33
CA LEU A 152 20.78 -1.93 10.03
C LEU A 152 21.53 -0.76 9.43
N ARG A 153 22.67 -1.08 8.84
CA ARG A 153 23.43 -0.19 7.99
C ARG A 153 23.54 -0.82 6.61
N VAL A 154 23.07 -0.11 5.60
CA VAL A 154 23.26 -0.54 4.22
C VAL A 154 24.69 -0.20 3.81
N ILE A 155 25.42 -1.20 3.35
CA ILE A 155 26.82 -1.08 2.90
C ILE A 155 26.86 -0.95 1.37
N ASP A 156 25.99 -1.68 0.68
CA ASP A 156 25.89 -1.71 -0.77
C ASP A 156 24.42 -1.59 -1.17
N PRO A 157 23.98 -0.43 -1.71
CA PRO A 157 22.60 -0.23 -2.15
C PRO A 157 22.26 -1.02 -3.40
N ASP A 158 23.24 -1.29 -4.28
CA ASP A 158 23.01 -2.02 -5.52
C ASP A 158 22.75 -3.52 -5.28
N ALA A 159 23.11 -4.00 -4.09
CA ALA A 159 22.81 -5.35 -3.65
C ALA A 159 21.39 -5.52 -3.10
N ILE A 160 20.64 -4.42 -2.88
CA ILE A 160 19.27 -4.47 -2.40
C ILE A 160 18.34 -4.74 -3.57
N THR A 161 17.86 -5.97 -3.68
CA THR A 161 16.97 -6.41 -4.76
C THR A 161 15.48 -6.34 -4.38
N SER A 162 15.15 -6.06 -3.12
CA SER A 162 13.77 -6.03 -2.62
C SER A 162 13.52 -4.79 -1.78
N GLN A 163 12.33 -4.19 -1.91
CA GLN A 163 11.92 -3.03 -1.11
C GLN A 163 11.53 -3.40 0.33
N LYS A 164 11.23 -4.67 0.58
CA LYS A 164 10.89 -5.17 1.92
C LYS A 164 11.78 -6.38 2.23
N VAL A 165 12.46 -6.30 3.36
CA VAL A 165 13.27 -7.41 3.87
C VAL A 165 12.78 -7.74 5.27
N LYS A 166 12.42 -8.99 5.47
CA LYS A 166 12.05 -9.54 6.78
C LYS A 166 13.28 -10.14 7.43
N PHE A 167 13.57 -9.69 8.66
CA PHE A 167 14.68 -10.23 9.44
C PHE A 167 14.14 -11.15 10.53
N ASN A 168 14.74 -12.34 10.62
CA ASN A 168 14.51 -13.27 11.71
C ASN A 168 15.80 -13.46 12.48
N TYR A 169 15.71 -13.39 13.81
CA TYR A 169 16.79 -13.74 14.72
C TYR A 169 16.63 -15.18 15.20
N ASP A 170 17.69 -15.93 15.12
CA ASP A 170 17.79 -17.30 15.65
C ASP A 170 18.64 -17.28 16.91
N GLU A 171 17.98 -17.44 18.05
CA GLU A 171 18.61 -17.45 19.37
C GLU A 171 19.60 -18.63 19.56
N GLY A 172 19.37 -19.76 18.87
CA GLY A 172 20.24 -20.93 18.98
C GLY A 172 21.58 -20.76 18.26
N THR A 173 21.63 -19.95 17.21
CA THR A 173 22.82 -19.70 16.39
C THR A 173 23.36 -18.27 16.55
N ASP A 174 22.66 -17.38 17.24
CA ASP A 174 22.96 -15.95 17.38
C ASP A 174 23.12 -15.25 16.02
N ILE A 175 22.28 -15.65 15.04
CA ILE A 175 22.36 -15.16 13.67
C ILE A 175 21.06 -14.47 13.26
N TRP A 176 21.19 -13.31 12.62
CA TRP A 176 20.11 -12.67 11.91
C TRP A 176 20.06 -13.11 10.45
N THR A 177 18.91 -13.56 9.99
CA THR A 177 18.71 -13.94 8.58
C THR A 177 17.71 -12.97 7.95
N GLY A 178 18.11 -12.35 6.84
CA GLY A 178 17.25 -11.50 6.02
C GLY A 178 16.66 -12.31 4.85
N THR A 179 15.34 -12.21 4.67
CA THR A 179 14.65 -12.77 3.49
C THR A 179 13.89 -11.66 2.80
N ALA A 180 13.97 -11.60 1.46
CA ALA A 180 13.14 -10.70 0.68
C ALA A 180 11.66 -11.05 0.92
N ASP A 181 10.83 -10.02 1.16
CA ASP A 181 9.39 -10.17 1.34
C ASP A 181 8.72 -9.61 0.09
N ASP A 182 8.78 -10.38 -0.97
CA ASP A 182 8.29 -9.97 -2.30
C ASP A 182 6.77 -10.15 -2.47
N GLY A 183 6.04 -10.44 -1.38
CA GLY A 183 4.56 -10.47 -1.30
C GLY A 183 3.93 -11.76 -1.77
#